data_f0b2df58b105883a955596bc8ab710ff
#
_entry.id   f0b2df58b105883a955596bc8ab710ff
#
_cell.length_a   1.000
_cell.length_b   1.000
_cell.length_c   1.000
_cell.angle_alpha   90.00
_cell.angle_beta   90.00
_cell.angle_gamma   90.00
#
_symmetry.space_group_name_H-M   'P 1'
#
loop_
_entity.id
_entity.type
_entity.pdbx_description
1 polymer ?
#
loop_
_entity_poly.entity_id
_entity_poly.type
_entity_poly.pdbx_seq_one_letter_code
_entity_poly.pdbx_strand_id
1 'polypeptide(L)'
;VKAIIQYYMANARIMKEGLESTGLKVFGGENAPYLWVKAPRGISSWKFFEQMLYEANVVGTPGVGFGPSGEGYIRLTAFGERADCEKAMKRIRRWIL
;
A
#
# COMPACT_ATOMS: atom_id res chain seq x y z
N VAL A 1 -1.26 24.45 -2.87
CA VAL A 1 -1.23 23.45 -1.82
C VAL A 1 -2.41 22.49 -1.92
N LYS A 2 -3.62 23.03 -2.12
CA LYS A 2 -4.80 22.18 -2.31
C LYS A 2 -4.63 21.25 -3.51
N ALA A 3 -4.10 21.75 -4.60
CA ALA A 3 -3.91 20.96 -5.81
C ALA A 3 -2.93 19.80 -5.59
N ILE A 4 -1.88 20.03 -4.80
CA ILE A 4 -0.91 18.98 -4.47
C ILE A 4 -1.54 17.90 -3.61
N ILE A 5 -2.31 18.30 -2.60
CA ILE A 5 -3.00 17.37 -1.72
C ILE A 5 -4.02 16.55 -2.53
N GLN A 6 -4.77 17.20 -3.41
CA GLN A 6 -5.75 16.51 -4.25
C GLN A 6 -5.08 15.50 -5.17
N TYR A 7 -3.89 15.83 -5.69
CA TYR A 7 -3.11 14.93 -6.52
C TYR A 7 -2.75 13.66 -5.75
N TYR A 8 -2.22 13.81 -4.53
CA TYR A 8 -1.84 12.65 -3.72
C TYR A 8 -3.05 11.86 -3.26
N MET A 9 -4.17 12.53 -2.99
CA MET A 9 -5.40 11.82 -2.61
C MET A 9 -5.96 11.02 -3.80
N ALA A 10 -5.81 11.53 -5.02
CA ALA A 10 -6.19 10.77 -6.21
C ALA A 10 -5.28 9.53 -6.37
N ASN A 11 -3.98 9.68 -6.10
CA ASN A 11 -3.06 8.54 -6.08
C ASN A 11 -3.51 7.51 -5.06
N ALA A 12 -3.92 7.95 -3.87
CA ALA A 12 -4.37 7.04 -2.83
C ALA A 12 -5.59 6.23 -3.28
N ARG A 13 -6.54 6.86 -3.98
CA ARG A 13 -7.70 6.15 -4.51
C ARG A 13 -7.29 5.10 -5.54
N ILE A 14 -6.39 5.46 -6.45
CA ILE A 14 -5.88 4.54 -7.46
C ILE A 14 -5.22 3.33 -6.80
N MET A 15 -4.39 3.57 -5.80
CA MET A 15 -3.71 2.50 -5.08
C MET A 15 -4.69 1.63 -4.31
N LYS A 16 -5.65 2.24 -3.64
CA LYS A 16 -6.66 1.49 -2.87
C LYS A 16 -7.46 0.57 -3.79
N GLU A 17 -7.94 1.10 -4.90
CA GLU A 17 -8.69 0.31 -5.87
C GLU A 17 -7.83 -0.82 -6.45
N GLY A 18 -6.58 -0.53 -6.78
CA GLY A 18 -5.66 -1.52 -7.31
C GLY A 18 -5.39 -2.64 -6.33
N LEU A 19 -5.13 -2.29 -5.08
CA LEU A 19 -4.87 -3.26 -4.02
C LEU A 19 -6.11 -4.11 -3.72
N GLU A 20 -7.27 -3.46 -3.59
CA GLU A 20 -8.51 -4.17 -3.30
C GLU A 20 -8.91 -5.12 -4.43
N SER A 21 -8.56 -4.78 -5.68
CA SER A 21 -8.85 -5.63 -6.82
C SER A 21 -8.08 -6.96 -6.76
N THR A 22 -7.03 -7.05 -5.95
CA THR A 22 -6.27 -8.29 -5.76
C THR A 22 -6.81 -9.13 -4.61
N GLY A 23 -7.83 -8.65 -3.91
CA GLY A 23 -8.39 -9.33 -2.75
C GLY A 23 -7.78 -8.90 -1.42
N LEU A 24 -6.78 -8.02 -1.45
CA LEU A 24 -6.19 -7.51 -0.22
C LEU A 24 -7.15 -6.56 0.48
N LYS A 25 -7.12 -6.56 1.81
CA LYS A 25 -7.92 -5.63 2.61
C LYS A 25 -7.10 -4.36 2.85
N VAL A 26 -7.71 -3.22 2.53
CA VAL A 26 -7.04 -1.93 2.57
C VAL A 26 -7.87 -0.95 3.40
N PHE A 27 -7.18 -0.19 4.25
CA PHE A 27 -7.81 0.82 5.11
C PHE A 27 -7.11 2.16 4.91
N GLY A 28 -7.84 3.24 5.12
CA GLY A 28 -7.28 4.58 4.98
C GLY A 28 -7.39 5.13 3.58
N GLY A 29 -6.59 6.16 3.30
CA GLY A 29 -6.59 6.81 1.98
C GLY A 29 -7.72 7.79 1.77
N GLU A 30 -8.56 8.05 2.78
CA GLU A 30 -9.70 8.95 2.66
C GLU A 30 -9.39 10.36 3.14
N ASN A 31 -8.65 10.48 4.24
CA ASN A 31 -8.33 11.78 4.83
C ASN A 31 -6.86 12.15 4.67
N ALA A 32 -6.02 11.18 4.34
CA ALA A 32 -4.60 11.38 4.15
C ALA A 32 -4.09 10.36 3.13
N PRO A 33 -2.98 10.65 2.42
CA PRO A 33 -2.48 9.74 1.38
C PRO A 33 -1.67 8.58 1.96
N TYR A 34 -2.20 7.93 2.97
CA TYR A 34 -1.62 6.74 3.61
C TYR A 34 -2.60 5.60 3.50
N LEU A 35 -2.10 4.41 3.19
CA LEU A 35 -2.90 3.21 3.09
C LEU A 35 -2.32 2.14 4.00
N TRP A 36 -3.20 1.47 4.73
CA TRP A 36 -2.85 0.32 5.55
C TRP A 36 -3.34 -0.93 4.85
N VAL A 37 -2.42 -1.82 4.52
CA VAL A 37 -2.73 -3.06 3.80
C VAL A 37 -2.53 -4.23 4.74
N LYS A 38 -3.58 -5.02 4.92
CA LYS A 38 -3.49 -6.20 5.78
C LYS A 38 -2.72 -7.30 5.08
N ALA A 39 -1.74 -7.88 5.78
CA ALA A 39 -0.97 -9.01 5.27
C ALA A 39 -1.90 -10.20 5.05
N PRO A 40 -1.81 -10.87 3.91
CA PRO A 40 -2.67 -12.02 3.64
C PRO A 40 -2.25 -13.24 4.45
N ARG A 41 -3.21 -14.13 4.69
CA ARG A 41 -2.95 -15.44 5.30
C ARG A 41 -2.24 -15.38 6.66
N GLY A 42 -2.38 -14.28 7.37
CA GLY A 42 -1.81 -14.16 8.71
C GLY A 42 -0.30 -14.07 8.79
N ILE A 43 0.38 -13.75 7.68
CA ILE A 43 1.83 -13.56 7.73
C ILE A 43 2.16 -12.27 8.48
N SER A 44 3.40 -12.18 8.99
CA SER A 44 3.81 -11.02 9.77
C SER A 44 4.03 -9.79 8.90
N SER A 45 4.03 -8.61 9.54
CA SER A 45 4.34 -7.34 8.85
C SER A 45 5.69 -7.41 8.13
N TRP A 46 6.72 -7.95 8.80
CA TRP A 46 8.05 -8.04 8.20
C TRP A 46 8.08 -9.02 7.03
N LYS A 47 7.38 -10.14 7.14
CA LYS A 47 7.32 -11.10 6.05
C LYS A 47 6.62 -10.50 4.83
N PHE A 48 5.52 -9.80 5.05
CA PHE A 48 4.79 -9.14 3.98
C PHE A 48 5.64 -8.05 3.33
N PHE A 49 6.38 -7.28 4.15
CA PHE A 49 7.31 -6.26 3.66
C PHE A 49 8.36 -6.88 2.73
N GLU A 50 8.97 -7.98 3.16
CA GLU A 50 9.99 -8.65 2.35
C GLU A 50 9.42 -9.17 1.03
N GLN A 51 8.27 -9.82 1.09
CA GLN A 51 7.62 -10.36 -0.11
C GLN A 51 7.25 -9.26 -1.09
N MET A 52 6.68 -8.16 -0.58
CA MET A 52 6.29 -7.04 -1.42
C MET A 52 7.51 -6.42 -2.10
N LEU A 53 8.62 -6.31 -1.39
CA LEU A 53 9.86 -5.78 -1.94
C LEU A 53 10.42 -6.69 -3.04
N TYR A 54 10.54 -7.99 -2.75
CA TYR A 54 11.17 -8.91 -3.71
C TYR A 54 10.28 -9.26 -4.89
N GLU A 55 8.99 -9.44 -4.65
CA GLU A 55 8.07 -9.89 -5.70
C GLU A 55 7.49 -8.75 -6.53
N ALA A 56 7.25 -7.62 -5.90
CA ALA A 56 6.60 -6.49 -6.57
C ALA A 56 7.49 -5.25 -6.69
N ASN A 57 8.66 -5.27 -6.07
CA ASN A 57 9.55 -4.11 -6.02
C ASN A 57 8.85 -2.87 -5.45
N VAL A 58 8.03 -3.09 -4.43
CA VAL A 58 7.31 -2.02 -3.73
C VAL A 58 7.78 -1.97 -2.30
N VAL A 59 8.11 -0.78 -1.82
CA VAL A 59 8.61 -0.56 -0.47
C VAL A 59 7.50 0.10 0.36
N GLY A 60 7.16 -0.54 1.47
CA GLY A 60 6.24 0.02 2.45
C GLY A 60 6.93 0.05 3.81
N THR A 61 6.18 0.41 4.84
CA THR A 61 6.69 0.36 6.21
C THR A 61 5.93 -0.72 6.96
N PRO A 62 6.62 -1.71 7.57
CA PRO A 62 5.93 -2.72 8.37
C PRO A 62 5.12 -2.05 9.47
N GLY A 63 3.85 -2.45 9.62
CA GLY A 63 2.95 -1.81 10.57
C GLY A 63 3.44 -1.91 12.02
N VAL A 64 4.12 -3.01 12.35
CA VAL A 64 4.66 -3.19 13.70
C VAL A 64 5.66 -2.09 14.08
N GLY A 65 6.27 -1.44 13.10
CA GLY A 65 7.16 -0.32 13.34
C GLY A 65 6.46 0.90 13.93
N PHE A 66 5.13 0.95 13.85
CA PHE A 66 4.32 2.02 14.45
C PHE A 66 3.70 1.60 15.78
N GLY A 67 4.01 0.39 16.27
CA GLY A 67 3.50 -0.13 17.52
C GLY A 67 2.88 -1.52 17.32
N PRO A 68 2.63 -2.24 18.45
CA PRO A 68 2.12 -3.62 18.36
C PRO A 68 0.79 -3.74 17.62
N SER A 69 -0.04 -2.72 17.63
CA SER A 69 -1.34 -2.74 16.93
C SER A 69 -1.19 -2.83 15.42
N GLY A 70 -0.03 -2.46 14.90
CA GLY A 70 0.23 -2.49 13.46
C GLY A 70 0.73 -3.83 12.95
N GLU A 71 0.93 -4.79 13.82
CA GLU A 71 1.40 -6.10 13.40
C GLU A 71 0.39 -6.75 12.44
N GLY A 72 0.90 -7.31 11.35
CA GLY A 72 0.07 -7.90 10.31
C GLY A 72 -0.38 -6.91 9.25
N TYR A 73 0.16 -5.70 9.28
CA TYR A 73 -0.17 -4.65 8.30
C TYR A 73 1.11 -4.05 7.73
N ILE A 74 0.98 -3.46 6.54
CA ILE A 74 2.03 -2.63 5.97
C ILE A 74 1.41 -1.29 5.61
N ARG A 75 2.16 -0.20 5.81
CA ARG A 75 1.70 1.13 5.43
C ARG A 75 2.37 1.54 4.13
N LEU A 76 1.55 1.95 3.17
CA LEU A 76 2.01 2.50 1.90
C LEU A 76 1.63 3.98 1.85
N THR A 77 2.45 4.77 1.18
CA THR A 77 2.18 6.19 0.98
C THR A 77 1.91 6.46 -0.49
N ALA A 78 1.09 7.48 -0.76
CA ALA A 78 0.74 7.88 -2.12
C ALA A 78 1.38 9.22 -2.50
N PHE A 79 2.49 9.56 -1.86
CA PHE A 79 3.19 10.84 -2.09
C PHE A 79 4.07 10.85 -3.34
N GLY A 80 4.12 9.77 -4.08
CA GLY A 80 4.92 9.69 -5.29
C GLY A 80 4.20 10.24 -6.52
N GLU A 81 4.82 10.08 -7.67
CA GLU A 81 4.18 10.42 -8.93
C GLU A 81 3.16 9.37 -9.31
N ARG A 82 2.10 9.81 -10.01
CA ARG A 82 1.02 8.90 -10.40
C ARG A 82 1.51 7.72 -11.22
N ALA A 83 2.43 7.95 -12.13
CA ALA A 83 2.99 6.88 -12.95
C ALA A 83 3.64 5.80 -12.09
N ASP A 84 4.33 6.20 -11.01
CA ASP A 84 4.97 5.25 -10.10
C ASP A 84 3.93 4.47 -9.29
N CYS A 85 2.86 5.14 -8.87
CA CYS A 85 1.76 4.49 -8.15
C CYS A 85 1.08 3.44 -9.04
N GLU A 86 0.82 3.80 -10.28
CA GLU A 86 0.19 2.88 -11.24
C GLU A 86 1.10 1.69 -11.55
N LYS A 87 2.40 1.93 -11.68
CA LYS A 87 3.38 0.88 -11.92
C LYS A 87 3.44 -0.08 -10.72
N ALA A 88 3.42 0.46 -9.50
CA ALA A 88 3.41 -0.35 -8.29
C ALA A 88 2.18 -1.25 -8.25
N MET A 89 1.02 -0.71 -8.61
CA MET A 89 -0.21 -1.51 -8.63
C MET A 89 -0.15 -2.64 -9.64
N LYS A 90 0.41 -2.38 -10.81
CA LYS A 90 0.58 -3.42 -11.84
C LYS A 90 1.48 -4.55 -11.33
N ARG A 91 2.56 -4.21 -10.64
CA ARG A 91 3.50 -5.21 -10.08
C ARG A 91 2.83 -6.04 -9.00
N ILE A 92 2.05 -5.42 -8.13
CA ILE A 92 1.34 -6.13 -7.06
C ILE A 92 0.29 -7.06 -7.66
N ARG A 93 -0.46 -6.62 -8.66
CA ARG A 93 -1.44 -7.47 -9.32
C ARG A 93 -0.77 -8.68 -9.95
N ARG A 94 0.35 -8.48 -10.62
CA ARG A 94 1.09 -9.58 -11.26
C ARG A 94 1.59 -10.58 -10.24
N TRP A 95 2.03 -10.09 -9.09
CA TRP A 95 2.52 -10.96 -8.02
C TRP A 95 1.40 -11.76 -7.35
N ILE A 96 0.29 -11.12 -7.03
CA ILE A 96 -0.78 -11.77 -6.27
C ILE A 96 -1.71 -12.58 -7.17
N LEU A 97 -2.00 -12.07 -8.34
CA LEU A 97 -2.87 -12.74 -9.30
C LEU A 97 -2.07 -13.51 -10.34
#